data_27845d59c84534f8250b7c0d3b9c2892
#
_entry.id   27845d59c84534f8250b7c0d3b9c2892
#
_cell.length_a   1.000
_cell.length_b   1.000
_cell.length_c   1.000
_cell.angle_alpha   90.00
_cell.angle_beta   90.00
_cell.angle_gamma   90.00
#
_symmetry.space_group_name_H-M   'P 1'
#
loop_
_entity.id
_entity.type
_entity.pdbx_description
1 polymer ?
#
loop_
_entity_poly.entity_id
_entity_poly.type
_entity_poly.pdbx_seq_one_letter_code
_entity_poly.pdbx_strand_id
1 'polypeptide(L)'
;MKRVLIIYTGGTIGMTRTENGYAPRAGYFRAALDAIPDLRAPEMPEWEFYELSPLLDSSNMTVREWNCIAELIAQKYDDYDGFVVLHGTDTMAYTASALSFMLDGLDKPVVLTGSQIPLCEIRSDGRDNLITALLIAGEGIVREVCLYFGGKLLRGNRATKYSADGLIAFVSPNYPSLAEAGISIKYNEAALLPRQEGGLKLQTCLLYTSDAADE
;
A
#
# COMPACT_ATOMS: atom_id res chain seq x y z
N MET A 1 -6.72 19.30 9.39
CA MET A 1 -6.64 17.86 9.67
C MET A 1 -5.91 17.23 8.48
N LYS A 2 -5.11 16.18 8.68
CA LYS A 2 -4.40 15.54 7.58
C LYS A 2 -5.37 14.68 6.77
N ARG A 3 -5.21 14.67 5.44
CA ARG A 3 -6.09 13.95 4.52
C ARG A 3 -5.32 12.83 3.82
N VAL A 4 -5.84 11.62 3.82
CA VAL A 4 -5.22 10.44 3.21
C VAL A 4 -6.17 9.83 2.18
N LEU A 5 -5.65 9.51 0.99
CA LEU A 5 -6.40 8.75 -0.01
C LEU A 5 -6.10 7.25 0.12
N ILE A 6 -7.14 6.47 0.35
CA ILE A 6 -7.10 5.01 0.26
C ILE A 6 -7.37 4.62 -1.19
N ILE A 7 -6.42 3.95 -1.83
CA ILE A 7 -6.55 3.39 -3.18
C ILE A 7 -6.69 1.88 -3.05
N TYR A 8 -7.86 1.36 -3.37
CA TYR A 8 -8.14 -0.07 -3.28
C TYR A 8 -8.01 -0.73 -4.66
N THR A 9 -7.05 -1.61 -4.79
CA THR A 9 -6.77 -2.32 -6.05
C THR A 9 -7.39 -3.71 -6.10
N GLY A 10 -7.85 -4.22 -4.94
CA GLY A 10 -8.30 -5.59 -4.76
C GLY A 10 -7.48 -6.32 -3.67
N GLY A 11 -7.32 -7.61 -3.83
CA GLY A 11 -6.59 -8.47 -2.90
C GLY A 11 -7.43 -8.98 -1.73
N THR A 12 -6.81 -9.85 -0.94
CA THR A 12 -7.46 -10.63 0.13
C THR A 12 -8.19 -9.76 1.15
N ILE A 13 -7.66 -8.57 1.47
CA ILE A 13 -8.25 -7.69 2.49
C ILE A 13 -9.72 -7.37 2.24
N GLY A 14 -10.14 -7.20 0.98
CA GLY A 14 -11.50 -6.86 0.60
C GLY A 14 -12.33 -8.04 0.09
N MET A 15 -11.81 -9.25 0.15
CA MET A 15 -12.57 -10.44 -0.25
C MET A 15 -13.69 -10.76 0.74
N THR A 16 -14.77 -11.33 0.22
CA THR A 16 -15.91 -11.84 1.00
C THR A 16 -16.11 -13.31 0.74
N ARG A 17 -16.76 -14.00 1.66
CA ARG A 17 -17.17 -15.40 1.46
C ARG A 17 -18.18 -15.53 0.34
N THR A 18 -17.94 -16.50 -0.52
CA THR A 18 -18.84 -16.96 -1.57
C THR A 18 -19.02 -18.47 -1.47
N GLU A 19 -19.90 -19.03 -2.24
CA GLU A 19 -20.10 -20.50 -2.29
C GLU A 19 -18.84 -21.26 -2.74
N ASN A 20 -17.97 -20.58 -3.52
CA ASN A 20 -16.73 -21.16 -4.07
C ASN A 20 -15.45 -20.66 -3.37
N GLY A 21 -15.55 -20.14 -2.14
CA GLY A 21 -14.41 -19.61 -1.39
C GLY A 21 -14.48 -18.09 -1.24
N TYR A 22 -13.32 -17.40 -1.30
CA TYR A 22 -13.24 -15.95 -1.18
C TYR A 22 -13.11 -15.29 -2.54
N ALA A 23 -13.85 -14.20 -2.75
CA ALA A 23 -13.75 -13.40 -3.96
C ALA A 23 -13.90 -11.90 -3.66
N PRO A 24 -13.26 -11.01 -4.44
CA PRO A 24 -13.49 -9.58 -4.36
C PRO A 24 -14.91 -9.24 -4.81
N ARG A 25 -15.55 -8.30 -4.12
CA ARG A 25 -16.87 -7.80 -4.46
C ARG A 25 -16.81 -6.28 -4.60
N ALA A 26 -17.06 -5.80 -5.82
CA ALA A 26 -17.09 -4.37 -6.12
C ALA A 26 -18.11 -3.62 -5.25
N GLY A 27 -17.76 -2.44 -4.75
CA GLY A 27 -18.59 -1.59 -3.92
C GLY A 27 -18.81 -2.08 -2.47
N TYR A 28 -18.37 -3.30 -2.13
CA TYR A 28 -18.55 -3.85 -0.77
C TYR A 28 -17.55 -3.25 0.23
N PHE A 29 -16.31 -3.07 -0.20
CA PHE A 29 -15.23 -2.78 0.73
C PHE A 29 -15.36 -1.41 1.39
N ARG A 30 -15.91 -0.42 0.69
CA ARG A 30 -16.21 0.89 1.30
C ARG A 30 -17.15 0.77 2.50
N ALA A 31 -18.21 -0.01 2.40
CA ALA A 31 -19.13 -0.23 3.50
C ALA A 31 -18.47 -0.98 4.67
N ALA A 32 -17.56 -1.90 4.37
CA ALA A 32 -16.77 -2.60 5.40
C ALA A 32 -15.84 -1.64 6.16
N LEU A 33 -15.21 -0.70 5.48
CA LEU A 33 -14.39 0.35 6.12
C LEU A 33 -15.25 1.27 7.01
N ASP A 34 -16.40 1.72 6.51
CA ASP A 34 -17.33 2.58 7.25
C ASP A 34 -17.88 1.89 8.53
N ALA A 35 -17.84 0.58 8.60
CA ALA A 35 -18.24 -0.20 9.76
C ALA A 35 -17.15 -0.33 10.84
N ILE A 36 -15.90 0.06 10.58
CA ILE A 36 -14.80 0.00 11.55
C ILE A 36 -14.81 1.27 12.41
N PRO A 37 -15.13 1.19 13.73
CA PRO A 37 -15.23 2.37 14.58
C PRO A 37 -13.91 3.15 14.72
N ASP A 38 -12.77 2.42 14.74
CA ASP A 38 -11.44 3.03 14.90
C ASP A 38 -11.09 3.99 13.77
N LEU A 39 -11.58 3.77 12.56
CA LEU A 39 -11.34 4.66 11.42
C LEU A 39 -12.05 6.03 11.56
N ARG A 40 -12.86 6.21 12.60
CA ARG A 40 -13.54 7.47 12.97
C ARG A 40 -12.96 8.08 14.24
N ALA A 41 -11.92 7.50 14.82
CA ALA A 41 -11.29 8.03 16.02
C ALA A 41 -10.67 9.42 15.74
N PRO A 42 -10.65 10.33 16.71
CA PRO A 42 -10.10 11.69 16.53
C PRO A 42 -8.62 11.71 16.14
N GLU A 43 -7.89 10.66 16.47
CA GLU A 43 -6.47 10.49 16.17
C GLU A 43 -6.21 10.08 14.71
N MET A 44 -7.25 9.58 14.03
CA MET A 44 -7.13 9.17 12.63
C MET A 44 -7.10 10.38 11.69
N PRO A 45 -6.32 10.32 10.59
CA PRO A 45 -6.46 11.31 9.53
C PRO A 45 -7.86 11.22 8.89
N GLU A 46 -8.32 12.32 8.30
CA GLU A 46 -9.45 12.24 7.36
C GLU A 46 -9.05 11.36 6.19
N TRP A 47 -9.92 10.46 5.79
CA TRP A 47 -9.61 9.57 4.67
C TRP A 47 -10.73 9.56 3.63
N GLU A 48 -10.31 9.45 2.37
CA GLU A 48 -11.18 9.20 1.23
C GLU A 48 -10.82 7.87 0.59
N PHE A 49 -11.76 7.31 -0.14
CA PHE A 49 -11.63 5.96 -0.69
C PHE A 49 -11.85 5.99 -2.20
N TYR A 50 -10.90 5.42 -2.93
CA TYR A 50 -10.97 5.21 -4.37
C TYR A 50 -10.80 3.73 -4.68
N GLU A 51 -11.78 3.14 -5.38
CA GLU A 51 -11.76 1.76 -5.82
C GLU A 51 -11.38 1.71 -7.30
N LEU A 52 -10.31 0.99 -7.63
CA LEU A 52 -9.95 0.73 -9.01
C LEU A 52 -10.94 -0.23 -9.66
N SER A 53 -11.21 -0.04 -10.92
CA SER A 53 -12.09 -0.92 -11.69
C SER A 53 -11.38 -1.38 -12.97
N PRO A 54 -11.33 -2.70 -13.21
CA PRO A 54 -11.81 -3.78 -12.35
C PRO A 54 -10.94 -3.98 -11.10
N LEU A 55 -11.50 -4.58 -10.04
CA LEU A 55 -10.72 -5.11 -8.92
C LEU A 55 -9.88 -6.29 -9.38
N LEU A 56 -8.64 -6.34 -8.92
CA LEU A 56 -7.65 -7.32 -9.38
C LEU A 56 -7.27 -8.30 -8.26
N ASP A 57 -7.08 -9.54 -8.64
CA ASP A 57 -6.15 -10.39 -7.93
C ASP A 57 -4.72 -9.91 -8.23
N SER A 58 -3.89 -9.79 -7.19
CA SER A 58 -2.52 -9.29 -7.37
C SER A 58 -1.67 -10.15 -8.30
N SER A 59 -2.00 -11.42 -8.49
CA SER A 59 -1.36 -12.30 -9.48
C SER A 59 -1.55 -11.81 -10.93
N ASN A 60 -2.58 -10.99 -11.18
CA ASN A 60 -2.89 -10.41 -12.48
C ASN A 60 -2.40 -8.96 -12.63
N MET A 61 -1.59 -8.49 -11.68
CA MET A 61 -1.02 -7.14 -11.73
C MET A 61 0.02 -7.03 -12.85
N THR A 62 -0.13 -6.03 -13.70
CA THR A 62 0.77 -5.76 -14.83
C THR A 62 1.31 -4.33 -14.77
N VAL A 63 2.19 -3.98 -15.69
CA VAL A 63 2.71 -2.60 -15.87
C VAL A 63 1.60 -1.57 -16.05
N ARG A 64 0.51 -1.95 -16.71
CA ARG A 64 -0.64 -1.08 -16.92
C ARG A 64 -1.26 -0.65 -15.60
N GLU A 65 -1.44 -1.57 -14.67
CA GLU A 65 -2.01 -1.27 -13.36
C GLU A 65 -1.05 -0.44 -12.51
N TRP A 66 0.25 -0.68 -12.59
CA TRP A 66 1.25 0.18 -11.94
C TRP A 66 1.16 1.62 -12.46
N ASN A 67 1.06 1.81 -13.79
CA ASN A 67 0.87 3.13 -14.38
C ASN A 67 -0.43 3.77 -13.87
N CYS A 68 -1.56 3.04 -13.85
CA CYS A 68 -2.83 3.56 -13.34
C CYS A 68 -2.74 4.04 -11.88
N ILE A 69 -2.06 3.27 -11.01
CA ILE A 69 -1.87 3.64 -9.60
C ILE A 69 -1.00 4.88 -9.50
N ALA A 70 0.13 4.92 -10.21
CA ALA A 70 1.07 6.03 -10.17
C ALA A 70 0.45 7.33 -10.73
N GLU A 71 -0.28 7.24 -11.84
CA GLU A 71 -1.01 8.36 -12.43
C GLU A 71 -2.10 8.91 -11.49
N LEU A 72 -2.86 8.03 -10.84
CA LEU A 72 -3.87 8.43 -9.86
C LEU A 72 -3.22 9.17 -8.67
N ILE A 73 -2.11 8.65 -8.14
CA ILE A 73 -1.37 9.32 -7.06
C ILE A 73 -0.89 10.69 -7.54
N ALA A 74 -0.29 10.78 -8.74
CA ALA A 74 0.22 12.05 -9.28
C ALA A 74 -0.91 13.07 -9.51
N GLN A 75 -2.06 12.64 -10.05
CA GLN A 75 -3.22 13.50 -10.26
C GLN A 75 -3.82 14.04 -8.95
N LYS A 76 -3.74 13.26 -7.88
CA LYS A 76 -4.30 13.56 -6.56
C LYS A 76 -3.26 14.08 -5.56
N TYR A 77 -2.03 14.29 -6.02
CA TYR A 77 -0.90 14.56 -5.14
C TYR A 77 -1.10 15.79 -4.26
N ASP A 78 -1.61 16.87 -4.82
CA ASP A 78 -1.81 18.13 -4.10
C ASP A 78 -3.06 18.13 -3.20
N ASP A 79 -4.00 17.21 -3.42
CA ASP A 79 -5.25 17.13 -2.67
C ASP A 79 -5.09 16.40 -1.32
N TYR A 80 -4.05 15.56 -1.15
CA TYR A 80 -3.85 14.69 0.01
C TYR A 80 -2.46 14.83 0.62
N ASP A 81 -2.36 14.54 1.93
CA ASP A 81 -1.10 14.54 2.69
C ASP A 81 -0.36 13.20 2.63
N GLY A 82 -1.04 12.14 2.22
CA GLY A 82 -0.48 10.80 2.07
C GLY A 82 -1.42 9.85 1.35
N PHE A 83 -0.92 8.69 0.99
CA PHE A 83 -1.63 7.67 0.22
C PHE A 83 -1.47 6.30 0.86
N VAL A 84 -2.56 5.53 0.92
CA VAL A 84 -2.54 4.11 1.30
C VAL A 84 -3.03 3.29 0.13
N VAL A 85 -2.21 2.38 -0.37
CA VAL A 85 -2.57 1.47 -1.47
C VAL A 85 -2.87 0.10 -0.89
N LEU A 86 -4.14 -0.31 -0.92
CA LEU A 86 -4.56 -1.64 -0.51
C LEU A 86 -4.40 -2.62 -1.66
N HIS A 87 -3.60 -3.65 -1.44
CA HIS A 87 -3.08 -4.50 -2.50
C HIS A 87 -3.04 -5.97 -2.04
N GLY A 88 -3.18 -6.90 -2.97
CA GLY A 88 -2.97 -8.32 -2.70
C GLY A 88 -1.50 -8.63 -2.40
N THR A 89 -1.26 -9.58 -1.49
CA THR A 89 0.09 -9.80 -0.94
C THR A 89 1.08 -10.43 -1.90
N ASP A 90 0.63 -11.14 -2.96
CA ASP A 90 1.53 -11.92 -3.82
C ASP A 90 2.50 -11.06 -4.62
N THR A 91 2.03 -9.94 -5.14
CA THR A 91 2.85 -9.02 -5.94
C THR A 91 3.03 -7.65 -5.32
N MET A 92 2.60 -7.43 -4.06
CA MET A 92 2.70 -6.15 -3.37
C MET A 92 4.14 -5.60 -3.35
N ALA A 93 5.13 -6.44 -3.10
CA ALA A 93 6.54 -6.03 -3.08
C ALA A 93 7.03 -5.57 -4.46
N TYR A 94 6.55 -6.19 -5.54
CA TYR A 94 6.87 -5.77 -6.91
C TYR A 94 6.22 -4.43 -7.25
N THR A 95 4.95 -4.25 -6.89
CA THR A 95 4.25 -2.98 -7.05
C THR A 95 4.91 -1.86 -6.24
N ALA A 96 5.29 -2.14 -4.97
CA ALA A 96 6.00 -1.18 -4.13
C ALA A 96 7.35 -0.79 -4.74
N SER A 97 8.08 -1.75 -5.30
CA SER A 97 9.34 -1.50 -5.99
C SER A 97 9.14 -0.66 -7.25
N ALA A 98 8.18 -1.00 -8.11
CA ALA A 98 7.87 -0.24 -9.32
C ALA A 98 7.48 1.21 -9.00
N LEU A 99 6.54 1.41 -8.08
CA LEU A 99 6.11 2.74 -7.66
C LEU A 99 7.25 3.57 -7.05
N SER A 100 8.23 2.94 -6.38
CA SER A 100 9.40 3.64 -5.83
C SER A 100 10.26 4.31 -6.91
N PHE A 101 10.24 3.80 -8.14
CA PHE A 101 10.95 4.39 -9.28
C PHE A 101 10.05 5.25 -10.16
N MET A 102 8.75 5.00 -10.15
CA MET A 102 7.78 5.75 -10.94
C MET A 102 7.41 7.10 -10.31
N LEU A 103 7.47 7.20 -8.98
CA LEU A 103 7.11 8.38 -8.20
C LEU A 103 8.40 9.03 -7.64
N ASP A 104 9.17 9.68 -8.51
CA ASP A 104 10.40 10.35 -8.12
C ASP A 104 10.09 11.73 -7.47
N GLY A 105 10.85 12.10 -6.46
CA GLY A 105 10.68 13.38 -5.76
C GLY A 105 9.50 13.43 -4.79
N LEU A 106 9.07 12.27 -4.23
CA LEU A 106 8.03 12.21 -3.21
C LEU A 106 8.43 13.02 -1.96
N ASP A 107 7.51 13.86 -1.47
CA ASP A 107 7.58 14.53 -0.18
C ASP A 107 6.47 14.08 0.79
N LYS A 108 5.69 13.08 0.38
CA LYS A 108 4.57 12.48 1.12
C LYS A 108 4.68 10.96 1.13
N PRO A 109 4.13 10.27 2.14
CA PRO A 109 4.15 8.82 2.19
C PRO A 109 3.18 8.20 1.16
N VAL A 110 3.64 7.13 0.52
CA VAL A 110 2.80 6.19 -0.24
C VAL A 110 2.98 4.81 0.40
N VAL A 111 2.00 4.39 1.20
CA VAL A 111 2.08 3.18 2.02
C VAL A 111 1.29 2.06 1.37
N LEU A 112 1.95 1.02 0.89
CA LEU A 112 1.28 -0.20 0.46
C LEU A 112 1.00 -1.08 1.66
N THR A 113 -0.20 -1.68 1.71
CA THR A 113 -0.57 -2.66 2.72
C THR A 113 -1.68 -3.57 2.22
N GLY A 114 -2.07 -4.55 3.03
CA GLY A 114 -3.09 -5.53 2.72
C GLY A 114 -3.29 -6.48 3.89
N SER A 115 -3.78 -7.69 3.63
CA SER A 115 -3.90 -8.73 4.65
C SER A 115 -3.70 -10.12 4.08
N GLN A 116 -3.33 -11.06 4.95
CA GLN A 116 -3.37 -12.49 4.66
C GLN A 116 -4.77 -13.06 4.87
N ILE A 117 -5.54 -12.49 5.78
CA ILE A 117 -6.89 -12.93 6.11
C ILE A 117 -7.87 -11.81 5.74
N PRO A 118 -8.98 -12.12 5.04
CA PRO A 118 -9.98 -11.12 4.68
C PRO A 118 -10.49 -10.32 5.87
N LEU A 119 -10.78 -9.03 5.67
CA LEU A 119 -11.22 -8.13 6.74
C LEU A 119 -12.52 -8.59 7.41
N CYS A 120 -13.37 -9.34 6.70
CA CYS A 120 -14.60 -9.91 7.23
C CYS A 120 -14.39 -11.07 8.19
N GLU A 121 -13.18 -11.62 8.31
CA GLU A 121 -12.88 -12.75 9.18
C GLU A 121 -12.42 -12.30 10.58
N ILE A 122 -12.77 -13.13 11.61
CA ILE A 122 -12.52 -12.79 13.03
C ILE A 122 -11.03 -12.58 13.34
N ARG A 123 -10.14 -13.30 12.68
CA ARG A 123 -8.68 -13.24 12.90
C ARG A 123 -7.95 -12.39 11.87
N SER A 124 -8.65 -11.49 11.18
CA SER A 124 -8.03 -10.66 10.15
C SER A 124 -6.89 -9.80 10.72
N ASP A 125 -5.75 -9.86 10.05
CA ASP A 125 -4.62 -8.93 10.22
C ASP A 125 -4.86 -7.60 9.49
N GLY A 126 -5.88 -7.54 8.63
CA GLY A 126 -6.15 -6.39 7.77
C GLY A 126 -6.53 -5.13 8.52
N ARG A 127 -7.21 -5.26 9.68
CA ARG A 127 -7.61 -4.10 10.48
C ARG A 127 -6.41 -3.35 11.04
N ASP A 128 -5.50 -4.06 11.69
CA ASP A 128 -4.30 -3.46 12.29
C ASP A 128 -3.36 -2.92 11.21
N ASN A 129 -3.20 -3.66 10.11
CA ASN A 129 -2.39 -3.22 8.98
C ASN A 129 -2.94 -1.93 8.35
N LEU A 130 -4.26 -1.83 8.15
CA LEU A 130 -4.90 -0.65 7.58
C LEU A 130 -4.81 0.57 8.50
N ILE A 131 -5.18 0.41 9.78
CA ILE A 131 -5.16 1.50 10.75
C ILE A 131 -3.76 2.08 10.87
N THR A 132 -2.75 1.23 11.04
CA THR A 132 -1.37 1.68 11.17
C THR A 132 -0.84 2.32 9.89
N ALA A 133 -1.18 1.78 8.72
CA ALA A 133 -0.81 2.39 7.44
C ALA A 133 -1.41 3.80 7.26
N LEU A 134 -2.66 4.00 7.69
CA LEU A 134 -3.32 5.31 7.66
C LEU A 134 -2.67 6.31 8.62
N LEU A 135 -2.31 5.89 9.84
CA LEU A 135 -1.59 6.73 10.79
C LEU A 135 -0.24 7.17 10.20
N ILE A 136 0.56 6.23 9.68
CA ILE A 136 1.85 6.52 9.03
C ILE A 136 1.67 7.50 7.85
N ALA A 137 0.66 7.28 7.01
CA ALA A 137 0.37 8.15 5.89
C ALA A 137 -0.05 9.56 6.33
N GLY A 138 -0.82 9.67 7.42
CA GLY A 138 -1.27 10.95 7.98
C GLY A 138 -0.16 11.71 8.72
N GLU A 139 0.78 11.03 9.37
CA GLU A 139 1.90 11.67 10.07
C GLU A 139 2.85 12.39 9.10
N GLY A 140 3.03 11.88 7.88
CA GLY A 140 3.84 12.54 6.86
C GLY A 140 5.34 12.57 7.15
N ILE A 141 5.82 11.69 8.05
CA ILE A 141 7.25 11.59 8.43
C ILE A 141 8.05 10.94 7.30
N VAL A 142 7.49 9.87 6.70
CA VAL A 142 8.11 9.12 5.61
C VAL A 142 7.81 9.81 4.28
N ARG A 143 8.82 9.94 3.40
CA ARG A 143 8.72 10.63 2.11
C ARG A 143 9.14 9.74 0.97
N GLU A 144 8.60 8.53 0.97
CA GLU A 144 8.94 7.49 0.00
C GLU A 144 7.79 6.48 -0.13
N VAL A 145 7.86 5.67 -1.17
CA VAL A 145 7.02 4.49 -1.28
C VAL A 145 7.51 3.46 -0.27
N CYS A 146 6.61 2.97 0.56
CA CYS A 146 6.90 1.98 1.58
C CYS A 146 5.81 0.91 1.67
N LEU A 147 6.14 -0.19 2.31
CA LEU A 147 5.26 -1.32 2.54
C LEU A 147 5.14 -1.54 4.04
N TYR A 148 3.92 -1.43 4.56
CA TYR A 148 3.62 -1.74 5.95
C TYR A 148 2.91 -3.08 6.07
N PHE A 149 3.45 -3.98 6.87
CA PHE A 149 2.85 -5.29 7.13
C PHE A 149 3.38 -5.92 8.42
N GLY A 150 2.48 -6.50 9.23
CA GLY A 150 2.86 -7.27 10.40
C GLY A 150 3.75 -6.52 11.40
N GLY A 151 3.46 -5.23 11.64
CA GLY A 151 4.18 -4.39 12.60
C GLY A 151 5.45 -3.72 12.07
N LYS A 152 5.79 -3.87 10.79
CA LYS A 152 7.00 -3.27 10.21
C LYS A 152 6.71 -2.42 8.99
N LEU A 153 7.33 -1.25 8.92
CA LEU A 153 7.37 -0.42 7.74
C LEU A 153 8.68 -0.65 7.00
N LEU A 154 8.60 -1.11 5.77
CA LEU A 154 9.73 -1.45 4.92
C LEU A 154 9.82 -0.47 3.75
N ARG A 155 11.04 -0.15 3.29
CA ARG A 155 11.22 0.59 2.05
C ARG A 155 10.67 -0.22 0.86
N GLY A 156 9.88 0.42 -0.01
CA GLY A 156 9.16 -0.26 -1.06
C GLY A 156 10.03 -1.10 -2.00
N ASN A 157 11.16 -0.53 -2.45
CA ASN A 157 12.10 -1.24 -3.33
C ASN A 157 13.12 -2.13 -2.58
N ARG A 158 12.93 -2.38 -1.29
CA ARG A 158 13.76 -3.29 -0.47
C ARG A 158 12.95 -4.40 0.18
N ALA A 159 11.63 -4.34 0.03
CA ALA A 159 10.73 -5.34 0.57
C ALA A 159 10.64 -6.58 -0.33
N THR A 160 10.48 -7.74 0.28
CA THR A 160 10.18 -8.99 -0.42
C THR A 160 9.20 -9.83 0.38
N LYS A 161 8.33 -10.59 -0.31
CA LYS A 161 7.45 -11.56 0.33
C LYS A 161 8.26 -12.77 0.76
N TYR A 162 8.26 -13.04 2.07
CA TYR A 162 9.02 -14.14 2.67
C TYR A 162 8.11 -15.34 3.00
N SER A 163 6.86 -15.08 3.42
CA SER A 163 5.92 -16.13 3.79
C SER A 163 4.61 -16.02 3.01
N ALA A 164 4.10 -17.15 2.56
CA ALA A 164 2.82 -17.23 1.87
C ALA A 164 1.62 -17.30 2.82
N ASP A 165 1.80 -17.78 4.05
CA ASP A 165 0.75 -18.08 5.03
C ASP A 165 0.93 -17.39 6.38
N GLY A 166 2.12 -16.89 6.69
CA GLY A 166 2.41 -16.19 7.94
C GLY A 166 1.86 -14.76 7.97
N LEU A 167 1.47 -14.27 9.15
CA LEU A 167 1.03 -12.88 9.32
C LEU A 167 2.20 -11.87 9.28
N ILE A 168 3.44 -12.34 9.44
CA ILE A 168 4.65 -11.57 9.12
C ILE A 168 5.10 -12.03 7.74
N ALA A 169 4.45 -11.49 6.70
CA ALA A 169 4.62 -11.98 5.34
C ALA A 169 5.79 -11.34 4.57
N PHE A 170 6.27 -10.17 5.01
CA PHE A 170 7.27 -9.39 4.28
C PHE A 170 8.51 -9.11 5.14
N VAL A 171 9.65 -9.07 4.48
CA VAL A 171 10.96 -8.75 5.08
C VAL A 171 11.74 -7.80 4.17
N SER A 172 12.76 -7.14 4.72
CA SER A 172 13.74 -6.34 3.99
C SER A 172 15.13 -6.84 4.36
N PRO A 173 15.68 -7.83 3.61
CA PRO A 173 16.91 -8.50 4.00
C PRO A 173 18.16 -7.61 4.00
N ASN A 174 18.17 -6.59 3.14
CA ASN A 174 19.35 -5.76 2.87
C ASN A 174 19.17 -4.29 3.30
N TYR A 175 18.11 -3.98 4.03
CA TYR A 175 17.86 -2.62 4.52
C TYR A 175 17.05 -2.66 5.83
N PRO A 176 17.33 -1.81 6.81
CA PRO A 176 16.59 -1.79 8.06
C PRO A 176 15.15 -1.36 7.86
N SER A 177 14.27 -1.72 8.79
CA SER A 177 12.89 -1.22 8.82
C SER A 177 12.91 0.31 8.95
N LEU A 178 12.02 0.99 8.24
CA LEU A 178 11.82 2.44 8.33
C LEU A 178 11.08 2.82 9.63
N ALA A 179 10.19 1.93 10.08
CA ALA A 179 9.52 2.05 11.37
C ALA A 179 9.09 0.67 11.89
N GLU A 180 8.85 0.61 13.19
CA GLU A 180 8.26 -0.54 13.87
C GLU A 180 7.08 -0.09 14.72
N ALA A 181 5.93 -0.75 14.53
CA ALA A 181 4.72 -0.50 15.29
C ALA A 181 4.65 -1.44 16.50
N GLY A 182 4.73 -0.86 17.70
CA GLY A 182 4.49 -1.50 18.98
C GLY A 182 3.40 -0.73 19.72
N ILE A 183 3.64 -0.37 20.98
CA ILE A 183 2.75 0.55 21.73
C ILE A 183 2.69 1.92 21.04
N SER A 184 3.77 2.32 20.41
CA SER A 184 3.88 3.50 19.56
C SER A 184 4.62 3.14 18.27
N ILE A 185 4.43 3.93 17.22
CA ILE A 185 5.18 3.80 15.97
C ILE A 185 6.55 4.46 16.20
N LYS A 186 7.62 3.68 16.08
CA LYS A 186 9.00 4.15 16.23
C LYS A 186 9.68 4.21 14.88
N TYR A 187 10.02 5.41 14.43
CA TYR A 187 10.71 5.64 13.16
C TYR A 187 12.23 5.51 13.34
N ASN A 188 12.87 4.89 12.35
CA ASN A 188 14.32 4.83 12.23
C ASN A 188 14.78 6.01 11.35
N GLU A 189 14.97 7.18 11.95
CA GLU A 189 15.28 8.42 11.24
C GLU A 189 16.52 8.30 10.33
N ALA A 190 17.50 7.51 10.74
CA ALA A 190 18.73 7.28 9.95
C ALA A 190 18.45 6.46 8.67
N ALA A 191 17.34 5.74 8.61
CA ALA A 191 16.95 4.95 7.46
C ALA A 191 16.01 5.69 6.50
N LEU A 192 15.41 6.82 6.90
CA LEU A 192 14.47 7.56 6.06
C LEU A 192 15.19 8.33 4.94
N LEU A 193 14.53 8.47 3.79
CA LEU A 193 15.01 9.39 2.75
C LEU A 193 14.85 10.84 3.20
N PRO A 194 15.85 11.69 2.93
CA PRO A 194 15.71 13.12 3.17
C PRO A 194 14.62 13.71 2.24
N ARG A 195 14.10 14.88 2.61
CA ARG A 195 13.19 15.61 1.75
C ARG A 195 13.89 15.93 0.44
N GLN A 196 13.24 15.58 -0.68
CA GLN A 196 13.72 15.91 -2.00
C GLN A 196 13.19 17.28 -2.45
N GLU A 197 14.03 18.05 -3.11
CA GLU A 197 13.62 19.32 -3.75
C GLU A 197 13.18 19.06 -5.19
N GLY A 198 12.18 19.81 -5.67
CA GLY A 198 11.75 19.76 -7.07
C GLY A 198 10.37 19.17 -7.33
N GLY A 199 9.68 18.68 -6.30
CA GLY A 199 8.32 18.13 -6.41
C GLY A 199 8.25 16.78 -7.11
N LEU A 200 7.06 16.18 -7.10
CA LEU A 200 6.79 14.88 -7.70
C LEU A 200 7.01 14.88 -9.21
N LYS A 201 7.78 13.92 -9.71
CA LYS A 201 7.98 13.62 -11.12
C LYS A 201 7.46 12.21 -11.39
N LEU A 202 6.43 12.13 -12.22
CA LEU A 202 5.89 10.84 -12.64
C LEU A 202 6.76 10.26 -13.77
N GLN A 203 7.27 9.04 -13.54
CA GLN A 203 7.93 8.21 -14.55
C GLN A 203 6.97 7.10 -14.94
N THR A 204 6.50 7.07 -16.18
CA THR A 204 5.70 5.94 -16.65
C THR A 204 6.60 4.72 -16.87
N CYS A 205 6.15 3.57 -16.36
CA CYS A 205 6.87 2.33 -16.59
C CYS A 205 6.63 1.86 -18.03
N LEU A 206 7.71 1.77 -18.81
CA LEU A 206 7.72 1.20 -20.15
C LEU A 206 8.61 -0.04 -20.08
N LEU A 207 8.07 -1.16 -19.60
CA LEU A 207 8.74 -2.43 -19.72
C LEU A 207 8.53 -2.94 -21.15
N TYR A 208 9.52 -2.70 -22.00
CA TYR A 208 9.64 -3.44 -23.25
C TYR A 208 10.16 -4.84 -22.90
N THR A 209 9.32 -5.84 -23.03
CA THR A 209 9.82 -7.20 -23.19
C THR A 209 10.41 -7.26 -24.61
N SER A 210 11.70 -6.97 -24.75
CA SER A 210 12.42 -7.43 -25.93
C SER A 210 12.47 -8.94 -25.79
N ASP A 211 11.86 -9.63 -26.72
CA ASP A 211 12.01 -11.06 -26.86
C ASP A 211 13.45 -11.30 -27.34
N ALA A 212 14.37 -11.50 -26.38
CA ALA A 212 15.78 -11.77 -26.66
C ALA A 212 15.99 -13.16 -27.35
N ALA A 213 14.89 -13.78 -27.78
CA ALA A 213 14.89 -15.05 -28.50
C ALA A 213 14.89 -14.89 -30.05
N ASP A 214 14.76 -13.64 -30.56
CA ASP A 214 14.68 -13.35 -31.98
C ASP A 214 15.99 -12.74 -32.58
N GLU A 215 17.12 -12.80 -31.84
CA GLU A 215 18.45 -12.48 -32.37
C GLU A 215 19.33 -13.73 -32.56
#